data_c0732abddf53edaaf8ffcdf03aaedd3a
#
_entry.id   c0732abddf53edaaf8ffcdf03aaedd3a
#
_cell.length_a   1.000
_cell.length_b   1.000
_cell.length_c   1.000
_cell.angle_alpha   90.00
_cell.angle_beta   90.00
_cell.angle_gamma   90.00
#
_symmetry.space_group_name_H-M   'P 1'
#
loop_
_entity.id
_entity.type
_entity.pdbx_description
1 polymer ?
#
loop_
_entity_poly.entity_id
_entity_poly.type
_entity_poly.pdbx_seq_one_letter_code
_entity_poly.pdbx_strand_id
1 'polypeptide(L)'
;MVVSWKEYTFVVYYYGSTPFLLSSTFIIWCAQMVEKAGENRLLKHKVMIDIQNIDFSYKGQHLLYSQFSMRFREGGIYGLLGKNGSGKSTLLYLISGLLRPKGGTITFDGADTCQRSVEVLRDIFIVPEEFDLPDTTLDQYISMNEPFYPHFSREVAMQCLSDFELPADLRLGKLSMGQKKKVYMSFALAAGTRVLLMDEPTNGLDIPSKSQFRKVVARCMTDDRIIVISTHQVHDVEALLDHVVIVDNGRKALDAAVADVCEKYCFGVRKAGDDMSDVVYAEQALQGCAVVTERKSGDAETELNLELLFDAVAAGKIGMDGAACGCGNCETL
;
A
#
# COMPACT_ATOMS: atom_id res chain seq x y z
N MET A 1 39.54 11.54 0.89
CA MET A 1 38.34 12.42 0.96
C MET A 1 37.13 11.53 0.81
N VAL A 2 36.24 11.54 1.77
CA VAL A 2 34.99 10.78 1.73
C VAL A 2 33.92 11.69 1.13
N VAL A 3 33.31 11.28 0.04
CA VAL A 3 32.20 11.98 -0.58
C VAL A 3 30.97 11.09 -0.45
N SER A 4 29.98 11.56 0.30
CA SER A 4 28.68 10.88 0.47
C SER A 4 27.66 11.56 -0.43
N TRP A 5 26.99 10.77 -1.25
CA TRP A 5 25.84 11.22 -2.05
C TRP A 5 24.74 10.18 -2.00
N LYS A 6 23.56 10.58 -1.49
CA LYS A 6 22.34 9.76 -1.41
C LYS A 6 22.64 8.26 -1.17
N GLU A 7 22.97 7.87 0.05
CA GLU A 7 23.16 6.49 0.52
C GLU A 7 24.38 5.71 0.03
N TYR A 8 25.31 6.32 -0.73
CA TYR A 8 26.55 5.67 -1.12
C TYR A 8 27.76 6.42 -0.58
N THR A 9 28.61 5.71 0.17
CA THR A 9 29.87 6.24 0.67
C THR A 9 31.00 5.83 -0.27
N PHE A 10 31.60 6.79 -0.98
CA PHE A 10 32.77 6.53 -1.81
C PHE A 10 34.05 6.90 -1.06
N VAL A 11 34.98 5.96 -0.96
CA VAL A 11 36.31 6.21 -0.43
C VAL A 11 37.25 6.46 -1.60
N VAL A 12 37.71 7.70 -1.75
CA VAL A 12 38.71 8.07 -2.77
C VAL A 12 40.09 7.93 -2.15
N TYR A 13 40.88 6.99 -2.63
CA TYR A 13 42.28 6.84 -2.25
C TYR A 13 43.14 7.79 -3.06
N TYR A 14 43.94 8.61 -2.37
CA TYR A 14 45.00 9.41 -3.02
C TYR A 14 46.29 8.58 -3.09
N TYR A 15 46.82 8.41 -4.28
CA TYR A 15 48.14 7.89 -4.49
C TYR A 15 48.97 9.01 -5.13
N GLY A 16 49.81 9.69 -4.29
CA GLY A 16 50.69 10.77 -4.77
C GLY A 16 50.00 12.14 -4.95
N SER A 17 50.83 13.15 -5.17
CA SER A 17 50.44 14.58 -5.17
C SER A 17 49.80 15.09 -6.49
N THR A 18 49.27 14.24 -7.34
CA THR A 18 48.56 14.66 -8.57
C THR A 18 47.10 14.27 -8.51
N PRO A 19 46.16 15.20 -8.79
CA PRO A 19 44.75 14.83 -8.87
C PRO A 19 44.51 14.01 -10.15
N PHE A 20 44.06 12.77 -9.97
CA PHE A 20 43.57 11.96 -11.09
C PHE A 20 42.20 12.52 -11.49
N LEU A 21 42.14 13.21 -12.62
CA LEU A 21 40.88 13.56 -13.29
C LEU A 21 40.24 12.24 -13.73
N LEU A 22 39.16 11.86 -13.04
CA LEU A 22 38.28 10.76 -13.48
C LEU A 22 37.85 11.09 -14.92
N SER A 23 38.19 10.21 -15.85
CA SER A 23 37.80 10.37 -17.25
C SER A 23 36.27 10.45 -17.33
N SER A 24 35.75 11.25 -18.25
CA SER A 24 34.32 11.36 -18.54
C SER A 24 33.66 9.98 -18.75
N THR A 25 34.40 9.01 -19.26
CA THR A 25 33.96 7.61 -19.40
C THR A 25 33.71 6.90 -18.07
N PHE A 26 34.49 7.20 -17.02
CA PHE A 26 34.27 6.59 -15.69
C PHE A 26 33.04 7.19 -14.99
N ILE A 27 32.82 8.49 -15.16
CA ILE A 27 31.63 9.17 -14.64
C ILE A 27 30.36 8.65 -15.34
N ILE A 28 30.42 8.47 -16.67
CA ILE A 28 29.31 7.90 -17.47
C ILE A 28 29.09 6.43 -17.09
N TRP A 29 30.14 5.65 -16.88
CA TRP A 29 30.04 4.26 -16.42
C TRP A 29 29.45 4.15 -15.01
N CYS A 30 29.85 5.02 -14.06
CA CYS A 30 29.25 5.09 -12.75
C CYS A 30 27.78 5.52 -12.81
N ALA A 31 27.42 6.50 -13.65
CA ALA A 31 26.04 6.93 -13.84
C ALA A 31 25.18 5.80 -14.43
N GLN A 32 25.68 5.07 -15.44
CA GLN A 32 24.99 3.90 -15.99
C GLN A 32 24.88 2.73 -15.00
N MET A 33 25.87 2.56 -14.10
CA MET A 33 25.77 1.58 -13.01
C MET A 33 24.73 1.96 -11.96
N VAL A 34 24.61 3.25 -11.64
CA VAL A 34 23.57 3.77 -10.72
C VAL A 34 22.18 3.65 -11.36
N GLU A 35 22.08 3.97 -12.65
CA GLU A 35 20.83 3.84 -13.41
C GLU A 35 20.40 2.36 -13.54
N LYS A 36 21.33 1.45 -13.89
CA LYS A 36 21.09 0.00 -13.86
C LYS A 36 20.83 -0.56 -12.46
N ALA A 37 21.41 0.01 -11.40
CA ALA A 37 21.13 -0.38 -10.02
C ALA A 37 19.73 0.11 -9.58
N GLY A 38 19.30 1.27 -10.07
CA GLY A 38 17.93 1.76 -9.88
C GLY A 38 16.90 0.90 -10.61
N GLU A 39 17.12 0.61 -11.89
CA GLU A 39 16.27 -0.30 -12.67
C GLU A 39 16.25 -1.73 -12.09
N ASN A 40 17.40 -2.24 -11.59
CA ASN A 40 17.48 -3.55 -10.94
C ASN A 40 16.82 -3.57 -9.54
N ARG A 41 16.63 -2.44 -8.88
CA ARG A 41 15.93 -2.39 -7.58
C ARG A 41 14.42 -2.57 -7.77
N LEU A 42 13.84 -1.99 -8.82
CA LEU A 42 12.44 -2.17 -9.19
C LEU A 42 12.14 -3.58 -9.74
N LEU A 43 13.13 -4.27 -10.31
CA LEU A 43 12.99 -5.63 -10.85
C LEU A 43 13.26 -6.75 -9.82
N LYS A 44 13.70 -6.43 -8.60
CA LYS A 44 14.12 -7.44 -7.60
C LYS A 44 13.00 -7.94 -6.68
N HIS A 45 11.87 -7.25 -6.58
CA HIS A 45 10.80 -7.71 -5.71
C HIS A 45 10.04 -8.86 -6.37
N LYS A 46 10.13 -10.03 -5.74
CA LYS A 46 9.44 -11.25 -6.17
C LYS A 46 7.93 -11.04 -6.12
N VAL A 47 7.22 -11.49 -7.15
CA VAL A 47 5.75 -11.57 -7.08
C VAL A 47 5.39 -12.61 -6.00
N MET A 48 4.69 -12.17 -4.98
CA MET A 48 4.30 -13.00 -3.85
C MET A 48 2.85 -13.45 -3.95
N ILE A 49 1.95 -12.55 -4.37
CA ILE A 49 0.55 -12.87 -4.63
C ILE A 49 0.28 -12.63 -6.12
N ASP A 50 -0.20 -13.66 -6.81
CA ASP A 50 -0.61 -13.57 -8.22
C ASP A 50 -2.09 -13.92 -8.36
N ILE A 51 -2.87 -12.97 -8.81
CA ILE A 51 -4.30 -13.08 -9.08
C ILE A 51 -4.46 -13.12 -10.59
N GLN A 52 -5.02 -14.21 -11.12
CA GLN A 52 -5.13 -14.43 -12.55
C GLN A 52 -6.57 -14.67 -12.97
N ASN A 53 -7.12 -13.75 -13.74
CA ASN A 53 -8.41 -13.84 -14.43
C ASN A 53 -9.56 -14.33 -13.54
N ILE A 54 -9.65 -13.81 -12.30
CA ILE A 54 -10.68 -14.25 -11.37
C ILE A 54 -12.06 -13.70 -11.76
N ASP A 55 -13.05 -14.59 -11.66
CA ASP A 55 -14.46 -14.26 -11.70
C ASP A 55 -15.07 -14.52 -10.33
N PHE A 56 -15.81 -13.55 -9.80
CA PHE A 56 -16.47 -13.71 -8.51
C PHE A 56 -17.80 -12.99 -8.44
N SER A 57 -18.81 -13.64 -7.85
CA SER A 57 -20.03 -13.01 -7.37
C SER A 57 -20.56 -13.75 -6.15
N TYR A 58 -21.22 -13.03 -5.26
CA TYR A 58 -22.00 -13.64 -4.19
C TYR A 58 -23.21 -14.39 -4.76
N LYS A 59 -23.73 -15.35 -3.96
CA LYS A 59 -24.90 -16.14 -4.40
C LYS A 59 -26.10 -15.23 -4.67
N GLY A 60 -26.64 -15.33 -5.88
CA GLY A 60 -27.81 -14.55 -6.31
C GLY A 60 -27.51 -13.09 -6.68
N GLN A 61 -26.25 -12.68 -6.75
CA GLN A 61 -25.84 -11.33 -7.11
C GLN A 61 -25.13 -11.30 -8.47
N HIS A 62 -25.05 -10.10 -9.06
CA HIS A 62 -24.25 -9.84 -10.26
C HIS A 62 -22.77 -10.10 -10.04
N LEU A 63 -22.05 -10.29 -11.15
CA LEU A 63 -20.60 -10.48 -11.13
C LEU A 63 -19.91 -9.25 -10.54
N LEU A 64 -19.19 -9.43 -9.44
CA LEU A 64 -18.42 -8.36 -8.80
C LEU A 64 -17.05 -8.22 -9.45
N TYR A 65 -16.37 -9.34 -9.70
CA TYR A 65 -15.11 -9.39 -10.43
C TYR A 65 -15.31 -10.21 -11.70
N SER A 66 -14.80 -9.70 -12.82
CA SER A 66 -14.79 -10.37 -14.12
C SER A 66 -13.43 -10.28 -14.75
N GLN A 67 -12.77 -11.43 -14.96
CA GLN A 67 -11.42 -11.55 -15.52
C GLN A 67 -10.41 -10.62 -14.83
N PHE A 68 -10.57 -10.44 -13.51
CA PHE A 68 -9.72 -9.55 -12.74
C PHE A 68 -8.35 -10.17 -12.49
N SER A 69 -7.30 -9.41 -12.78
CA SER A 69 -5.91 -9.85 -12.62
C SER A 69 -5.10 -8.77 -11.93
N MET A 70 -4.24 -9.19 -10.98
CA MET A 70 -3.40 -8.27 -10.21
C MET A 70 -2.24 -9.02 -9.56
N ARG A 71 -1.14 -8.32 -9.29
CA ARG A 71 0.04 -8.88 -8.62
C ARG A 71 0.48 -8.00 -7.48
N PHE A 72 0.79 -8.62 -6.35
CA PHE A 72 1.47 -7.95 -5.25
C PHE A 72 2.91 -8.47 -5.16
N ARG A 73 3.84 -7.54 -5.00
CA ARG A 73 5.26 -7.84 -4.84
C ARG A 73 5.67 -7.65 -3.39
N GLU A 74 6.67 -8.41 -2.94
CA GLU A 74 7.25 -8.27 -1.60
C GLU A 74 7.84 -6.87 -1.38
N GLY A 75 7.97 -6.48 -0.11
CA GLY A 75 8.63 -5.24 0.29
C GLY A 75 7.80 -3.98 0.12
N GLY A 76 6.44 -4.04 0.18
CA GLY A 76 5.63 -2.85 -0.02
C GLY A 76 4.34 -2.80 0.82
N ILE A 77 3.92 -1.57 1.12
CA ILE A 77 2.62 -1.26 1.71
C ILE A 77 1.68 -0.80 0.59
N TYR A 78 0.64 -1.58 0.34
CA TYR A 78 -0.33 -1.35 -0.72
C TYR A 78 -1.60 -0.73 -0.16
N GLY A 79 -2.01 0.42 -0.69
CA GLY A 79 -3.33 0.98 -0.47
C GLY A 79 -4.33 0.43 -1.48
N LEU A 80 -5.31 -0.35 -1.01
CA LEU A 80 -6.43 -0.81 -1.82
C LEU A 80 -7.61 0.13 -1.64
N LEU A 81 -7.78 1.06 -2.57
CA LEU A 81 -8.72 2.15 -2.50
C LEU A 81 -9.95 1.91 -3.36
N GLY A 82 -11.06 2.51 -3.01
CA GLY A 82 -12.30 2.42 -3.77
C GLY A 82 -13.51 2.81 -2.92
N LYS A 83 -14.60 3.15 -3.58
CA LYS A 83 -15.88 3.47 -2.91
C LYS A 83 -16.41 2.26 -2.12
N ASN A 84 -17.32 2.52 -1.18
CA ASN A 84 -18.00 1.44 -0.49
C ASN A 84 -18.74 0.55 -1.50
N GLY A 85 -18.61 -0.77 -1.34
CA GLY A 85 -19.19 -1.74 -2.28
C GLY A 85 -18.36 -2.01 -3.55
N SER A 86 -17.20 -1.38 -3.75
CA SER A 86 -16.34 -1.61 -4.93
C SER A 86 -15.69 -2.99 -4.97
N GLY A 87 -15.72 -3.74 -3.85
CA GLY A 87 -15.18 -5.10 -3.76
C GLY A 87 -13.93 -5.25 -2.89
N LYS A 88 -13.37 -4.19 -2.30
CA LYS A 88 -12.12 -4.22 -1.52
C LYS A 88 -12.04 -5.37 -0.51
N SER A 89 -12.98 -5.43 0.43
CA SER A 89 -13.06 -6.51 1.43
C SER A 89 -13.17 -7.89 0.80
N THR A 90 -13.98 -7.99 -0.28
CA THR A 90 -14.12 -9.24 -1.03
C THR A 90 -12.79 -9.68 -1.63
N LEU A 91 -11.98 -8.76 -2.17
CA LEU A 91 -10.66 -9.08 -2.71
C LEU A 91 -9.72 -9.59 -1.61
N LEU A 92 -9.70 -8.94 -0.43
CA LEU A 92 -8.92 -9.41 0.70
C LEU A 92 -9.34 -10.82 1.15
N TYR A 93 -10.64 -11.11 1.19
CA TYR A 93 -11.16 -12.44 1.53
C TYR A 93 -10.84 -13.50 0.46
N LEU A 94 -10.80 -13.11 -0.81
CA LEU A 94 -10.36 -14.00 -1.90
C LEU A 94 -8.86 -14.30 -1.79
N ILE A 95 -8.02 -13.30 -1.53
CA ILE A 95 -6.57 -13.45 -1.33
C ILE A 95 -6.28 -14.37 -0.13
N SER A 96 -6.99 -14.20 0.98
CA SER A 96 -6.81 -15.02 2.19
C SER A 96 -7.38 -16.45 2.06
N GLY A 97 -8.05 -16.78 0.93
CA GLY A 97 -8.71 -18.06 0.73
C GLY A 97 -9.96 -18.29 1.58
N LEU A 98 -10.51 -17.23 2.20
CA LEU A 98 -11.80 -17.28 2.90
C LEU A 98 -12.97 -17.34 1.91
N LEU A 99 -12.82 -16.74 0.74
CA LEU A 99 -13.73 -16.85 -0.39
C LEU A 99 -13.04 -17.58 -1.54
N ARG A 100 -13.83 -18.24 -2.37
CA ARG A 100 -13.34 -18.94 -3.57
C ARG A 100 -13.83 -18.23 -4.82
N PRO A 101 -12.97 -17.90 -5.79
CA PRO A 101 -13.40 -17.40 -7.08
C PRO A 101 -14.18 -18.50 -7.85
N LYS A 102 -15.06 -18.08 -8.75
CA LYS A 102 -15.81 -18.98 -9.66
C LYS A 102 -14.96 -19.41 -10.86
N GLY A 103 -13.99 -18.62 -11.24
CA GLY A 103 -13.01 -18.87 -12.30
C GLY A 103 -11.70 -18.18 -11.97
N GLY A 104 -10.63 -18.54 -12.67
CA GLY A 104 -9.30 -18.02 -12.41
C GLY A 104 -8.62 -18.63 -11.18
N THR A 105 -7.47 -18.09 -10.80
CA THR A 105 -6.64 -18.60 -9.68
C THR A 105 -6.04 -17.47 -8.87
N ILE A 106 -5.82 -17.72 -7.58
CA ILE A 106 -5.07 -16.83 -6.69
C ILE A 106 -3.99 -17.66 -6.03
N THR A 107 -2.74 -17.28 -6.21
CA THR A 107 -1.62 -17.99 -5.62
C THR A 107 -0.81 -17.08 -4.70
N PHE A 108 -0.32 -17.66 -3.61
CA PHE A 108 0.70 -17.11 -2.73
C PHE A 108 1.96 -17.95 -2.89
N ASP A 109 3.05 -17.34 -3.36
CA ASP A 109 4.32 -18.01 -3.63
C ASP A 109 4.18 -19.26 -4.52
N GLY A 110 3.21 -19.23 -5.46
CA GLY A 110 2.86 -20.33 -6.36
C GLY A 110 1.87 -21.36 -5.79
N ALA A 111 1.56 -21.32 -4.49
CA ALA A 111 0.56 -22.19 -3.87
C ALA A 111 -0.85 -21.57 -3.96
N ASP A 112 -1.85 -22.35 -4.37
CA ASP A 112 -3.24 -21.90 -4.46
C ASP A 112 -3.81 -21.60 -3.06
N THR A 113 -4.20 -20.34 -2.84
CA THR A 113 -4.73 -19.87 -1.55
C THR A 113 -6.06 -20.53 -1.19
N CYS A 114 -6.85 -20.95 -2.17
CA CYS A 114 -8.13 -21.63 -1.96
C CYS A 114 -7.98 -23.03 -1.34
N GLN A 115 -6.80 -23.65 -1.44
CA GLN A 115 -6.51 -24.93 -0.79
C GLN A 115 -6.30 -24.80 0.71
N ARG A 116 -5.99 -23.57 1.18
CA ARG A 116 -5.80 -23.27 2.61
C ARG A 116 -4.82 -24.22 3.29
N SER A 117 -3.72 -24.54 2.61
CA SER A 117 -2.68 -25.38 3.19
C SER A 117 -2.06 -24.68 4.41
N VAL A 118 -1.49 -25.47 5.33
CA VAL A 118 -0.88 -24.92 6.56
C VAL A 118 0.23 -23.93 6.22
N GLU A 119 1.00 -24.19 5.15
CA GLU A 119 2.08 -23.33 4.67
C GLU A 119 1.55 -21.97 4.22
N VAL A 120 0.39 -21.91 3.56
CA VAL A 120 -0.25 -20.66 3.15
C VAL A 120 -0.86 -19.95 4.34
N LEU A 121 -1.59 -20.67 5.21
CA LEU A 121 -2.32 -20.08 6.33
C LEU A 121 -1.41 -19.43 7.39
N ARG A 122 -0.23 -19.98 7.64
CA ARG A 122 0.73 -19.39 8.61
C ARG A 122 1.42 -18.13 8.11
N ASP A 123 1.41 -17.90 6.78
CA ASP A 123 2.07 -16.76 6.15
C ASP A 123 1.12 -15.65 5.70
N ILE A 124 -0.20 -15.85 5.84
CA ILE A 124 -1.22 -14.84 5.51
C ILE A 124 -2.06 -14.55 6.76
N PHE A 125 -2.11 -13.30 7.19
CA PHE A 125 -3.00 -12.84 8.25
C PHE A 125 -3.98 -11.82 7.70
N ILE A 126 -5.25 -11.89 8.13
CA ILE A 126 -6.27 -10.90 7.80
C ILE A 126 -6.87 -10.29 9.07
N VAL A 127 -6.93 -8.96 9.10
CA VAL A 127 -7.65 -8.16 10.07
C VAL A 127 -8.92 -7.66 9.37
N PRO A 128 -10.09 -8.26 9.62
CA PRO A 128 -11.34 -7.80 9.02
C PRO A 128 -11.80 -6.50 9.67
N GLU A 129 -12.70 -5.76 9.01
CA GLU A 129 -13.27 -4.53 9.54
C GLU A 129 -14.04 -4.76 10.85
N GLU A 130 -14.86 -5.82 10.87
CA GLU A 130 -15.64 -6.26 12.04
C GLU A 130 -15.13 -7.60 12.56
N PHE A 131 -14.93 -7.69 13.84
CA PHE A 131 -14.50 -8.92 14.54
C PHE A 131 -14.84 -8.83 16.03
N ASP A 132 -14.87 -9.97 16.69
CA ASP A 132 -14.96 -10.07 18.14
C ASP A 132 -13.74 -10.75 18.73
N LEU A 133 -13.36 -10.33 19.93
CA LEU A 133 -12.33 -10.97 20.73
C LEU A 133 -12.99 -11.74 21.91
N PRO A 134 -12.50 -12.93 22.24
CA PRO A 134 -13.05 -13.72 23.35
C PRO A 134 -12.84 -13.00 24.69
N ASP A 135 -13.71 -13.27 25.67
CA ASP A 135 -13.56 -12.74 27.03
C ASP A 135 -12.46 -13.50 27.80
N THR A 136 -11.22 -13.21 27.48
CA THR A 136 -10.02 -13.79 28.07
C THR A 136 -8.98 -12.69 28.34
N THR A 137 -7.88 -13.03 28.99
CA THR A 137 -6.75 -12.10 29.11
C THR A 137 -5.95 -12.06 27.81
N LEU A 138 -5.25 -10.94 27.58
CA LEU A 138 -4.39 -10.79 26.40
C LEU A 138 -3.31 -11.90 26.36
N ASP A 139 -2.67 -12.22 27.49
CA ASP A 139 -1.65 -13.27 27.54
C ASP A 139 -2.22 -14.65 27.19
N GLN A 140 -3.43 -14.98 27.67
CA GLN A 140 -4.10 -16.20 27.27
C GLN A 140 -4.42 -16.23 25.77
N TYR A 141 -4.90 -15.11 25.24
CA TYR A 141 -5.17 -14.98 23.79
C TYR A 141 -3.91 -15.19 22.96
N ILE A 142 -2.81 -14.55 23.35
CA ILE A 142 -1.52 -14.74 22.70
C ILE A 142 -1.09 -16.21 22.79
N SER A 143 -1.07 -16.78 23.99
CA SER A 143 -0.62 -18.17 24.21
C SER A 143 -1.41 -19.23 23.44
N MET A 144 -2.71 -18.96 23.19
CA MET A 144 -3.56 -19.87 22.38
C MET A 144 -3.31 -19.74 20.88
N ASN A 145 -2.91 -18.57 20.40
CA ASN A 145 -2.84 -18.27 18.97
C ASN A 145 -1.41 -18.24 18.41
N GLU A 146 -0.40 -17.87 19.20
CA GLU A 146 1.00 -17.80 18.75
C GLU A 146 1.54 -19.09 18.12
N PRO A 147 1.12 -20.34 18.54
CA PRO A 147 1.62 -21.56 17.92
C PRO A 147 1.25 -21.72 16.45
N PHE A 148 0.25 -21.00 15.95
CA PHE A 148 -0.14 -21.02 14.53
C PHE A 148 0.75 -20.15 13.65
N TYR A 149 1.55 -19.24 14.24
CA TYR A 149 2.40 -18.30 13.54
C TYR A 149 3.88 -18.47 13.92
N PRO A 150 4.67 -19.19 13.11
CA PRO A 150 6.05 -19.57 13.44
C PRO A 150 6.98 -18.38 13.71
N HIS A 151 6.65 -17.22 13.16
CA HIS A 151 7.42 -15.98 13.30
C HIS A 151 6.83 -15.01 14.34
N PHE A 152 5.89 -15.47 15.17
CA PHE A 152 5.27 -14.63 16.19
C PHE A 152 6.32 -14.11 17.18
N SER A 153 6.29 -12.80 17.44
CA SER A 153 7.15 -12.15 18.43
C SER A 153 6.33 -11.48 19.53
N ARG A 154 6.43 -12.03 20.76
CA ARG A 154 5.81 -11.40 21.93
C ARG A 154 6.39 -10.01 22.20
N GLU A 155 7.68 -9.80 21.91
CA GLU A 155 8.33 -8.50 22.05
C GLU A 155 7.69 -7.46 21.12
N VAL A 156 7.49 -7.79 19.86
CA VAL A 156 6.79 -6.93 18.90
C VAL A 156 5.35 -6.66 19.36
N ALA A 157 4.63 -7.67 19.86
CA ALA A 157 3.28 -7.47 20.38
C ALA A 157 3.24 -6.45 21.51
N MET A 158 4.13 -6.59 22.52
CA MET A 158 4.20 -5.69 23.67
C MET A 158 4.63 -4.27 23.26
N GLN A 159 5.55 -4.16 22.30
CA GLN A 159 5.95 -2.87 21.78
C GLN A 159 4.80 -2.18 21.01
N CYS A 160 4.05 -2.91 20.18
CA CYS A 160 2.87 -2.36 19.50
C CYS A 160 1.81 -1.87 20.49
N LEU A 161 1.54 -2.64 21.55
CA LEU A 161 0.62 -2.24 22.61
C LEU A 161 1.09 -0.97 23.32
N SER A 162 2.38 -0.88 23.66
CA SER A 162 2.98 0.31 24.26
C SER A 162 2.81 1.55 23.36
N ASP A 163 3.03 1.41 22.05
CA ASP A 163 2.86 2.52 21.11
C ASP A 163 1.40 2.93 20.95
N PHE A 164 0.46 2.00 21.12
CA PHE A 164 -0.97 2.28 21.20
C PHE A 164 -1.45 2.74 22.58
N GLU A 165 -0.51 2.94 23.52
CA GLU A 165 -0.80 3.38 24.90
C GLU A 165 -1.76 2.43 25.64
N LEU A 166 -1.62 1.12 25.38
CA LEU A 166 -2.39 0.08 26.04
C LEU A 166 -1.53 -0.68 27.05
N PRO A 167 -2.04 -0.98 28.28
CA PRO A 167 -1.35 -1.82 29.22
C PRO A 167 -1.26 -3.27 28.73
N ALA A 168 -0.32 -4.04 29.31
CA ALA A 168 -0.15 -5.45 28.97
C ALA A 168 -1.16 -6.40 29.62
N ASP A 169 -1.75 -6.00 30.77
CA ASP A 169 -2.66 -6.80 31.58
C ASP A 169 -4.14 -6.53 31.22
N LEU A 170 -4.48 -6.75 29.97
CA LEU A 170 -5.83 -6.48 29.44
C LEU A 170 -6.74 -7.70 29.52
N ARG A 171 -8.02 -7.44 29.84
CA ARG A 171 -9.12 -8.38 29.64
C ARG A 171 -9.91 -7.98 28.40
N LEU A 172 -9.86 -8.81 27.35
CA LEU A 172 -10.30 -8.46 25.99
C LEU A 172 -11.81 -8.19 25.92
N GLY A 173 -12.62 -8.91 26.70
CA GLY A 173 -14.08 -8.70 26.74
C GLY A 173 -14.51 -7.36 27.30
N LYS A 174 -13.63 -6.65 28.04
CA LYS A 174 -13.94 -5.34 28.66
C LYS A 174 -13.47 -4.14 27.83
N LEU A 175 -12.82 -4.38 26.71
CA LEU A 175 -12.25 -3.34 25.85
C LEU A 175 -13.33 -2.66 25.01
N SER A 176 -13.18 -1.36 24.79
CA SER A 176 -13.91 -0.65 23.74
C SER A 176 -13.54 -1.18 22.35
N MET A 177 -14.37 -0.93 21.34
CA MET A 177 -14.08 -1.39 19.97
C MET A 177 -12.75 -0.85 19.45
N GLY A 178 -12.43 0.43 19.69
CA GLY A 178 -11.14 1.01 19.32
C GLY A 178 -9.95 0.35 20.01
N GLN A 179 -10.10 0.00 21.31
CA GLN A 179 -9.06 -0.75 22.03
C GLN A 179 -8.93 -2.19 21.51
N LYS A 180 -10.06 -2.88 21.22
CA LYS A 180 -10.04 -4.20 20.56
C LYS A 180 -9.29 -4.16 19.24
N LYS A 181 -9.54 -3.14 18.41
CA LYS A 181 -8.82 -2.95 17.13
C LYS A 181 -7.32 -2.80 17.35
N LYS A 182 -6.89 -1.94 18.29
CA LYS A 182 -5.47 -1.75 18.61
C LYS A 182 -4.80 -3.06 19.06
N VAL A 183 -5.45 -3.82 19.95
CA VAL A 183 -4.96 -5.13 20.41
C VAL A 183 -4.84 -6.12 19.25
N TYR A 184 -5.89 -6.21 18.42
CA TYR A 184 -5.90 -7.17 17.31
C TYR A 184 -4.87 -6.83 16.24
N MET A 185 -4.69 -5.54 15.93
CA MET A 185 -3.61 -5.08 15.05
C MET A 185 -2.22 -5.36 15.64
N SER A 186 -2.04 -5.17 16.96
CA SER A 186 -0.78 -5.49 17.64
C SER A 186 -0.46 -6.99 17.51
N PHE A 187 -1.45 -7.85 17.68
CA PHE A 187 -1.30 -9.28 17.47
C PHE A 187 -0.98 -9.62 16.01
N ALA A 188 -1.71 -9.05 15.06
CA ALA A 188 -1.53 -9.29 13.63
C ALA A 188 -0.14 -8.86 13.12
N LEU A 189 0.37 -7.72 13.61
CA LEU A 189 1.72 -7.26 13.29
C LEU A 189 2.79 -8.17 13.89
N ALA A 190 2.57 -8.60 15.14
CA ALA A 190 3.45 -9.51 15.88
C ALA A 190 3.46 -10.95 15.34
N ALA A 191 2.39 -11.36 14.62
CA ALA A 191 2.32 -12.67 13.97
C ALA A 191 3.45 -12.90 12.97
N GLY A 192 4.11 -11.84 12.49
CA GLY A 192 5.27 -11.93 11.61
C GLY A 192 4.97 -12.59 10.26
N THR A 193 3.70 -12.58 9.83
CA THR A 193 3.29 -13.14 8.54
C THR A 193 3.86 -12.35 7.38
N ARG A 194 4.17 -13.02 6.28
CA ARG A 194 4.68 -12.39 5.06
C ARG A 194 3.61 -11.56 4.34
N VAL A 195 2.34 -11.90 4.52
CA VAL A 195 1.20 -11.13 4.00
C VAL A 195 0.30 -10.72 5.15
N LEU A 196 0.08 -9.43 5.30
CA LEU A 196 -0.87 -8.87 6.24
C LEU A 196 -1.93 -8.07 5.47
N LEU A 197 -3.16 -8.53 5.55
CA LEU A 197 -4.32 -7.91 4.94
C LEU A 197 -5.11 -7.17 6.02
N MET A 198 -5.40 -5.89 5.84
CA MET A 198 -6.17 -5.09 6.80
C MET A 198 -7.36 -4.44 6.11
N ASP A 199 -8.55 -4.75 6.57
CA ASP A 199 -9.79 -4.18 6.05
C ASP A 199 -10.26 -3.03 6.93
N GLU A 200 -10.25 -1.81 6.41
CA GLU A 200 -10.62 -0.56 7.09
C GLU A 200 -10.04 -0.44 8.53
N PRO A 201 -8.70 -0.61 8.71
CA PRO A 201 -8.11 -0.72 10.04
C PRO A 201 -8.24 0.56 10.88
N THR A 202 -8.31 1.73 10.24
CA THR A 202 -8.40 3.03 10.91
C THR A 202 -9.83 3.46 11.21
N ASN A 203 -10.83 2.74 10.68
CA ASN A 203 -12.24 3.06 10.93
C ASN A 203 -12.59 2.92 12.41
N GLY A 204 -13.16 3.99 12.99
CA GLY A 204 -13.50 4.03 14.42
C GLY A 204 -12.33 4.32 15.37
N LEU A 205 -11.14 4.63 14.86
CA LEU A 205 -10.03 5.15 15.66
C LEU A 205 -10.09 6.67 15.75
N ASP A 206 -9.67 7.20 16.91
CA ASP A 206 -9.46 8.64 17.11
C ASP A 206 -8.19 9.13 16.41
N ILE A 207 -8.03 10.45 16.27
CA ILE A 207 -6.91 11.07 15.54
C ILE A 207 -5.55 10.64 16.12
N PRO A 208 -5.29 10.63 17.44
CA PRO A 208 -4.04 10.13 18.00
C PRO A 208 -3.77 8.67 17.63
N SER A 209 -4.79 7.81 17.72
CA SER A 209 -4.69 6.38 17.39
C SER A 209 -4.36 6.13 15.91
N LYS A 210 -4.87 6.94 14.99
CA LYS A 210 -4.51 6.88 13.56
C LYS A 210 -3.02 7.22 13.36
N SER A 211 -2.48 8.19 14.10
CA SER A 211 -1.04 8.50 14.07
C SER A 211 -0.20 7.35 14.64
N GLN A 212 -0.64 6.76 15.76
CA GLN A 212 0.00 5.59 16.36
C GLN A 212 -0.01 4.40 15.39
N PHE A 213 -1.14 4.15 14.70
CA PHE A 213 -1.27 3.10 13.69
C PHE A 213 -0.22 3.23 12.59
N ARG A 214 -0.04 4.45 12.02
CA ARG A 214 0.98 4.67 10.99
C ARG A 214 2.39 4.32 11.48
N LYS A 215 2.75 4.75 12.70
CA LYS A 215 4.08 4.46 13.29
C LYS A 215 4.30 2.96 13.49
N VAL A 216 3.29 2.26 14.00
CA VAL A 216 3.38 0.84 14.31
C VAL A 216 3.50 0.02 13.03
N VAL A 217 2.69 0.33 12.00
CA VAL A 217 2.74 -0.35 10.70
C VAL A 217 4.09 -0.14 10.02
N ALA A 218 4.56 1.12 9.93
CA ALA A 218 5.85 1.44 9.31
C ALA A 218 7.02 0.70 9.98
N ARG A 219 7.02 0.61 11.32
CA ARG A 219 8.06 -0.10 12.07
C ARG A 219 8.06 -1.61 11.84
N CYS A 220 6.88 -2.21 11.65
CA CYS A 220 6.73 -3.65 11.47
C CYS A 220 6.85 -4.09 10.00
N MET A 221 7.17 -3.15 9.09
CA MET A 221 7.44 -3.48 7.69
C MET A 221 8.84 -4.07 7.53
N THR A 222 8.96 -5.07 6.66
CA THR A 222 10.23 -5.73 6.28
C THR A 222 10.29 -5.92 4.77
N ASP A 223 11.48 -6.12 4.22
CA ASP A 223 11.69 -6.22 2.77
C ASP A 223 10.99 -7.42 2.11
N ASP A 224 10.66 -8.45 2.89
CA ASP A 224 9.98 -9.67 2.46
C ASP A 224 8.49 -9.70 2.81
N ARG A 225 7.95 -8.61 3.35
CA ARG A 225 6.56 -8.51 3.79
C ARG A 225 5.72 -7.71 2.81
N ILE A 226 4.46 -8.09 2.66
CA ILE A 226 3.41 -7.29 2.02
C ILE A 226 2.39 -6.88 3.09
N ILE A 227 2.04 -5.61 3.13
CA ILE A 227 0.90 -5.12 3.90
C ILE A 227 -0.09 -4.51 2.91
N VAL A 228 -1.33 -5.03 2.89
CA VAL A 228 -2.41 -4.47 2.07
C VAL A 228 -3.44 -3.84 3.00
N ILE A 229 -3.68 -2.56 2.83
CA ILE A 229 -4.64 -1.78 3.62
C ILE A 229 -5.78 -1.37 2.71
N SER A 230 -6.97 -1.95 2.90
CA SER A 230 -8.17 -1.45 2.23
C SER A 230 -8.73 -0.26 3.02
N THR A 231 -9.05 0.81 2.33
CA THR A 231 -9.71 1.95 2.96
C THR A 231 -10.45 2.83 1.94
N HIS A 232 -11.44 3.55 2.44
CA HIS A 232 -12.05 4.70 1.77
C HIS A 232 -11.63 6.04 2.40
N GLN A 233 -10.88 5.99 3.53
CA GLN A 233 -10.33 7.15 4.24
C GLN A 233 -8.84 7.32 3.89
N VAL A 234 -8.57 7.89 2.73
CA VAL A 234 -7.23 7.93 2.12
C VAL A 234 -6.19 8.67 2.96
N HIS A 235 -6.57 9.77 3.62
CA HIS A 235 -5.66 10.57 4.47
C HIS A 235 -5.06 9.79 5.65
N ASP A 236 -5.75 8.76 6.12
CA ASP A 236 -5.28 7.98 7.27
C ASP A 236 -4.03 7.16 6.96
N VAL A 237 -3.85 6.80 5.70
CA VAL A 237 -2.82 5.85 5.26
C VAL A 237 -1.84 6.41 4.22
N GLU A 238 -2.13 7.55 3.60
CA GLU A 238 -1.38 8.15 2.50
C GLU A 238 0.15 8.13 2.73
N ALA A 239 0.60 8.58 3.90
CA ALA A 239 2.02 8.65 4.25
C ALA A 239 2.70 7.27 4.46
N LEU A 240 1.93 6.17 4.41
CA LEU A 240 2.44 4.81 4.57
C LEU A 240 2.66 4.09 3.25
N LEU A 241 1.96 4.53 2.19
CA LEU A 241 1.82 3.73 0.98
C LEU A 241 3.04 3.82 0.08
N ASP A 242 3.52 2.66 -0.35
CA ASP A 242 4.50 2.52 -1.43
C ASP A 242 3.78 2.33 -2.78
N HIS A 243 2.56 1.78 -2.76
CA HIS A 243 1.80 1.43 -3.94
C HIS A 243 0.29 1.73 -3.77
N VAL A 244 -0.33 2.24 -4.81
CA VAL A 244 -1.76 2.57 -4.82
C VAL A 244 -2.49 1.72 -5.85
N VAL A 245 -3.55 1.06 -5.40
CA VAL A 245 -4.48 0.30 -6.24
C VAL A 245 -5.87 0.87 -6.05
N ILE A 246 -6.47 1.36 -7.12
CA ILE A 246 -7.85 1.86 -7.10
C ILE A 246 -8.74 0.84 -7.81
N VAL A 247 -9.74 0.36 -7.06
CA VAL A 247 -10.76 -0.57 -7.58
C VAL A 247 -12.09 0.17 -7.70
N ASP A 248 -12.65 0.17 -8.90
CA ASP A 248 -13.97 0.69 -9.17
C ASP A 248 -14.83 -0.36 -9.89
N ASN A 249 -16.02 -0.65 -9.33
CA ASN A 249 -16.98 -1.61 -9.88
C ASN A 249 -16.32 -2.95 -10.29
N GLY A 250 -15.45 -3.50 -9.45
CA GLY A 250 -14.76 -4.76 -9.70
C GLY A 250 -13.68 -4.71 -10.79
N ARG A 251 -13.29 -3.52 -11.23
CA ARG A 251 -12.21 -3.29 -12.19
C ARG A 251 -11.06 -2.54 -11.50
N LYS A 252 -9.86 -2.83 -11.94
CA LYS A 252 -8.67 -2.11 -11.53
C LYS A 252 -8.56 -0.83 -12.35
N ALA A 253 -8.86 0.31 -11.73
CA ALA A 253 -8.82 1.63 -12.37
C ALA A 253 -7.41 2.24 -12.36
N LEU A 254 -6.63 1.98 -11.27
CA LEU A 254 -5.21 2.35 -11.15
C LEU A 254 -4.45 1.23 -10.43
N ASP A 255 -3.19 1.03 -10.80
CA ASP A 255 -2.24 0.11 -10.15
C ASP A 255 -0.84 0.67 -10.39
N ALA A 256 -0.33 1.46 -9.45
CA ALA A 256 0.91 2.20 -9.65
C ALA A 256 1.69 2.37 -8.33
N ALA A 257 3.01 2.38 -8.42
CA ALA A 257 3.83 2.81 -7.30
C ALA A 257 3.63 4.32 -7.04
N VAL A 258 3.66 4.72 -5.78
CA VAL A 258 3.53 6.14 -5.39
C VAL A 258 4.62 6.97 -6.06
N ALA A 259 5.85 6.44 -6.13
CA ALA A 259 6.96 7.11 -6.80
C ALA A 259 6.66 7.37 -8.29
N ASP A 260 6.10 6.38 -9.02
CA ASP A 260 5.76 6.52 -10.44
C ASP A 260 4.66 7.57 -10.66
N VAL A 261 3.70 7.63 -9.73
CA VAL A 261 2.64 8.67 -9.75
C VAL A 261 3.25 10.06 -9.57
N CYS A 262 4.12 10.24 -8.56
CA CYS A 262 4.80 11.52 -8.28
C CYS A 262 5.83 11.90 -9.36
N GLU A 263 6.39 10.91 -10.07
CA GLU A 263 7.26 11.19 -11.23
C GLU A 263 6.46 11.74 -12.41
N LYS A 264 5.22 11.28 -12.58
CA LYS A 264 4.38 11.61 -13.72
C LYS A 264 3.47 12.82 -13.50
N TYR A 265 3.01 13.04 -12.27
CA TYR A 265 2.04 14.06 -11.93
C TYR A 265 2.54 14.96 -10.80
N CYS A 266 2.14 16.24 -10.86
CA CYS A 266 2.29 17.22 -9.80
C CYS A 266 0.92 17.56 -9.20
N PHE A 267 0.90 17.70 -7.86
CA PHE A 267 -0.27 18.07 -7.10
C PHE A 267 -0.08 19.46 -6.50
N GLY A 268 -1.07 20.33 -6.63
CA GLY A 268 -0.94 21.71 -6.18
C GLY A 268 -2.28 22.42 -6.03
N VAL A 269 -2.21 23.72 -5.72
CA VAL A 269 -3.38 24.60 -5.62
C VAL A 269 -3.17 25.79 -6.55
N ARG A 270 -4.16 26.10 -7.36
CA ARG A 270 -4.22 27.29 -8.21
C ARG A 270 -5.28 28.27 -7.72
N LYS A 271 -4.98 29.55 -7.82
CA LYS A 271 -5.90 30.62 -7.44
C LYS A 271 -6.79 31.02 -8.62
N ALA A 272 -7.85 31.76 -8.33
CA ALA A 272 -8.70 32.30 -9.36
C ALA A 272 -7.88 33.28 -10.28
N GLY A 273 -7.86 32.98 -11.59
CA GLY A 273 -7.09 33.73 -12.58
C GLY A 273 -5.77 33.08 -13.00
N ASP A 274 -5.31 32.05 -12.34
CA ASP A 274 -4.14 31.28 -12.80
C ASP A 274 -4.46 30.51 -14.09
N ASP A 275 -3.42 30.21 -14.88
CA ASP A 275 -3.59 29.40 -16.10
C ASP A 275 -3.97 27.98 -15.76
N MET A 276 -5.02 27.44 -16.37
CA MET A 276 -5.55 26.08 -16.18
C MET A 276 -5.34 25.18 -17.41
N SER A 277 -4.58 25.63 -18.40
CA SER A 277 -4.44 24.94 -19.68
C SER A 277 -3.70 23.60 -19.60
N ASP A 278 -2.86 23.40 -18.57
CA ASP A 278 -2.07 22.19 -18.31
C ASP A 278 -2.68 21.27 -17.24
N VAL A 279 -3.88 21.62 -16.75
CA VAL A 279 -4.54 20.89 -15.68
C VAL A 279 -5.24 19.65 -16.22
N VAL A 280 -4.87 18.48 -15.72
CA VAL A 280 -5.50 17.19 -16.03
C VAL A 280 -6.82 17.02 -15.27
N TYR A 281 -6.80 17.40 -13.98
CA TYR A 281 -7.98 17.36 -13.10
C TYR A 281 -7.94 18.54 -12.11
N ALA A 282 -9.11 19.07 -11.78
CA ALA A 282 -9.24 20.13 -10.81
C ALA A 282 -10.50 19.95 -9.96
N GLU A 283 -10.39 20.27 -8.69
CA GLU A 283 -11.48 20.30 -7.72
C GLU A 283 -11.50 21.62 -6.94
N GLN A 284 -12.67 22.11 -6.61
CA GLN A 284 -12.79 23.34 -5.82
C GLN A 284 -12.38 23.11 -4.36
N ALA A 285 -11.43 23.91 -3.87
CA ALA A 285 -10.97 23.93 -2.50
C ALA A 285 -11.16 25.32 -1.88
N LEU A 286 -11.06 25.40 -0.54
CA LEU A 286 -11.28 26.66 0.20
C LEU A 286 -10.36 27.82 -0.24
N GLN A 287 -9.18 27.52 -0.75
CA GLN A 287 -8.15 28.52 -1.12
C GLN A 287 -7.92 28.64 -2.64
N GLY A 288 -8.82 28.06 -3.45
CA GLY A 288 -8.70 28.03 -4.91
C GLY A 288 -9.11 26.67 -5.48
N CYS A 289 -8.43 26.21 -6.51
CA CYS A 289 -8.65 24.87 -7.08
C CYS A 289 -7.45 23.97 -6.75
N ALA A 290 -7.71 22.84 -6.12
CA ALA A 290 -6.74 21.74 -6.05
C ALA A 290 -6.61 21.13 -7.45
N VAL A 291 -5.38 20.95 -7.95
CA VAL A 291 -5.14 20.57 -9.34
C VAL A 291 -4.12 19.43 -9.43
N VAL A 292 -4.34 18.56 -10.42
CA VAL A 292 -3.36 17.60 -10.91
C VAL A 292 -2.88 18.07 -12.28
N THR A 293 -1.58 18.16 -12.46
CA THR A 293 -0.94 18.50 -13.73
C THR A 293 0.04 17.40 -14.14
N GLU A 294 0.32 17.25 -15.43
CA GLU A 294 1.44 16.43 -15.87
C GLU A 294 2.76 17.10 -15.50
N ARG A 295 3.69 16.34 -14.91
CA ARG A 295 5.00 16.84 -14.52
C ARG A 295 5.88 17.05 -15.75
N LYS A 296 6.44 18.25 -15.87
CA LYS A 296 7.38 18.61 -16.93
C LYS A 296 8.82 18.56 -16.42
N SER A 297 9.77 18.40 -17.33
CA SER A 297 11.19 18.45 -16.98
C SER A 297 11.54 19.81 -16.34
N GLY A 298 12.00 19.76 -15.09
CA GLY A 298 12.33 20.96 -14.29
C GLY A 298 11.29 21.34 -13.22
N ASP A 299 10.13 20.69 -13.20
CA ASP A 299 9.15 20.92 -12.13
C ASP A 299 9.66 20.34 -10.79
N ALA A 300 9.38 21.04 -9.70
CA ALA A 300 9.67 20.56 -8.36
C ALA A 300 8.85 19.29 -8.05
N GLU A 301 9.42 18.43 -7.22
CA GLU A 301 8.66 17.31 -6.65
C GLU A 301 7.56 17.84 -5.73
N THR A 302 6.37 17.29 -5.88
CA THR A 302 5.23 17.58 -5.00
C THR A 302 4.89 16.32 -4.22
N GLU A 303 4.38 16.50 -3.00
CA GLU A 303 3.82 15.37 -2.25
C GLU A 303 2.57 14.85 -2.96
N LEU A 304 2.34 13.55 -2.88
CA LEU A 304 1.11 12.92 -3.37
C LEU A 304 -0.09 13.53 -2.63
N ASN A 305 -1.13 13.86 -3.37
CA ASN A 305 -2.46 14.08 -2.79
C ASN A 305 -3.34 12.92 -3.24
N LEU A 306 -3.49 11.96 -2.34
CA LEU A 306 -4.15 10.69 -2.65
C LEU A 306 -5.65 10.86 -2.89
N GLU A 307 -6.30 11.82 -2.23
CA GLU A 307 -7.72 12.12 -2.42
C GLU A 307 -7.94 12.68 -3.83
N LEU A 308 -7.14 13.67 -4.20
CA LEU A 308 -7.21 14.28 -5.52
C LEU A 308 -6.87 13.29 -6.66
N LEU A 309 -5.89 12.40 -6.43
CA LEU A 309 -5.59 11.30 -7.35
C LEU A 309 -6.78 10.36 -7.50
N PHE A 310 -7.39 9.96 -6.37
CA PHE A 310 -8.56 9.08 -6.36
C PHE A 310 -9.71 9.68 -7.18
N ASP A 311 -10.02 10.97 -6.98
CA ASP A 311 -11.10 11.64 -7.68
C ASP A 311 -10.78 11.85 -9.17
N ALA A 312 -9.53 12.13 -9.53
CA ALA A 312 -9.08 12.20 -10.92
C ALA A 312 -9.23 10.86 -11.64
N VAL A 313 -8.92 9.74 -10.97
CA VAL A 313 -9.11 8.38 -11.50
C VAL A 313 -10.59 8.04 -11.58
N ALA A 314 -11.39 8.36 -10.57
CA ALA A 314 -12.83 8.13 -10.57
C ALA A 314 -13.55 8.94 -11.67
N ALA A 315 -13.03 10.13 -12.01
CA ALA A 315 -13.50 10.95 -13.14
C ALA A 315 -12.99 10.47 -14.52
N GLY A 316 -12.19 9.40 -14.58
CA GLY A 316 -11.61 8.86 -15.81
C GLY A 316 -10.56 9.76 -16.47
N LYS A 317 -9.97 10.69 -15.71
CA LYS A 317 -8.93 11.64 -16.19
C LYS A 317 -7.54 11.04 -16.11
N ILE A 318 -7.33 10.10 -15.16
CA ILE A 318 -6.10 9.33 -14.98
C ILE A 318 -6.50 7.84 -14.99
N GLY A 319 -5.74 6.99 -15.65
CA GLY A 319 -6.05 5.56 -15.79
C GLY A 319 -4.80 4.68 -15.90
N MET A 320 -5.04 3.36 -16.03
CA MET A 320 -4.02 2.29 -16.00
C MET A 320 -2.87 2.47 -17.01
N ASP A 321 -3.13 3.05 -18.19
CA ASP A 321 -2.12 3.13 -19.27
C ASP A 321 -1.30 4.42 -19.26
N GLY A 322 -1.48 5.25 -18.23
CA GLY A 322 -0.74 6.50 -18.13
C GLY A 322 -0.88 7.45 -19.33
N ALA A 323 -1.78 7.14 -20.26
CA ALA A 323 -2.20 8.02 -21.32
C ALA A 323 -3.47 8.74 -20.86
N ALA A 324 -3.48 10.08 -20.94
CA ALA A 324 -4.70 10.84 -20.85
C ALA A 324 -5.71 10.18 -21.81
N CYS A 325 -6.83 9.73 -21.29
CA CYS A 325 -7.91 9.20 -22.13
C CYS A 325 -8.41 10.38 -22.95
N GLY A 326 -7.93 10.50 -24.17
CA GLY A 326 -8.44 11.44 -25.17
C GLY A 326 -9.86 11.05 -25.54
N CYS A 327 -10.83 11.38 -24.70
CA CYS A 327 -12.22 11.44 -25.09
C CYS A 327 -12.43 12.71 -25.96
N GLY A 328 -12.12 12.53 -27.25
CA GLY A 328 -12.74 13.39 -28.26
C GLY A 328 -14.25 13.14 -28.25
N ASN A 329 -15.01 14.23 -28.28
CA ASN A 329 -16.44 14.35 -28.51
C ASN A 329 -17.36 13.92 -27.34
N CYS A 330 -17.61 14.86 -26.44
CA CYS A 330 -18.95 15.05 -25.90
C CYS A 330 -19.59 16.20 -26.68
N GLU A 331 -20.26 15.89 -27.79
CA GLU A 331 -21.26 16.76 -28.39
C GLU A 331 -22.45 16.87 -27.47
N THR A 332 -22.82 18.10 -27.20
CA THR A 332 -24.09 18.65 -26.74
C THR A 332 -25.31 17.70 -26.73
N LEU A 333 -25.95 17.55 -25.57
CA LEU A 333 -27.39 17.69 -25.37
C LEU A 333 -27.65 18.15 -23.93
#